data_e13fa13bbcb8c2d04991e5ab892f9eb1
#
_entry.id   e13fa13bbcb8c2d04991e5ab892f9eb1
#
_cell.length_a   1.000
_cell.length_b   1.000
_cell.length_c   1.000
_cell.angle_alpha   90.00
_cell.angle_beta   90.00
_cell.angle_gamma   90.00
#
_symmetry.space_group_name_H-M   'P 1'
#
loop_
_entity.id
_entity.type
_entity.pdbx_description
1 polymer ?
#
loop_
_entity_poly.entity_id
_entity_poly.type
_entity_poly.pdbx_seq_one_letter_code
_entity_poly.pdbx_strand_id
1 'polypeptide(L)'
;MRQVRNLYQIISKRFLLLSLFLIPLLLVLQSSPIQAQISKKNTINPWKYASFPVENFQAYTSGFGYRISPITGERQFHYGLDMAAPYASYVRAWWPGNVVELSDDTGCGTMIKIESGQWQHIYCHLIGKVQDLPNGRYLIDDQGGIMLALGQSVSYGTRIARVGISGNSTGPHLHWGVKFNGEYLDPGLVIREMYKYQVAQN
;
A
#
# COMPACT_ATOMS: atom_id res chain seq x y z
N MET A 1 -71.47 -25.02 -1.01
CA MET A 1 -70.40 -25.93 -0.55
C MET A 1 -69.46 -26.45 -1.67
N ARG A 2 -69.74 -26.27 -2.97
CA ARG A 2 -68.87 -26.73 -4.07
C ARG A 2 -67.75 -25.76 -4.44
N GLN A 3 -67.87 -24.48 -4.15
CA GLN A 3 -66.87 -23.48 -4.51
C GLN A 3 -65.67 -23.46 -3.55
N VAL A 4 -65.79 -23.84 -2.30
CA VAL A 4 -64.71 -23.83 -1.30
C VAL A 4 -63.73 -24.98 -1.50
N ARG A 5 -64.19 -26.12 -2.10
CA ARG A 5 -63.32 -27.26 -2.39
C ARG A 5 -62.32 -27.00 -3.54
N ASN A 6 -62.69 -26.18 -4.52
CA ASN A 6 -61.81 -25.84 -5.63
C ASN A 6 -60.67 -24.88 -5.25
N LEU A 7 -60.90 -24.02 -4.27
CA LEU A 7 -59.88 -23.06 -3.83
C LEU A 7 -58.74 -23.77 -3.07
N TYR A 8 -59.08 -24.78 -2.26
CA TYR A 8 -58.07 -25.56 -1.50
C TYR A 8 -57.18 -26.42 -2.38
N GLN A 9 -57.70 -26.97 -3.48
CA GLN A 9 -56.91 -27.75 -4.43
C GLN A 9 -55.95 -26.91 -5.27
N ILE A 10 -56.28 -25.66 -5.58
CA ILE A 10 -55.45 -24.75 -6.34
C ILE A 10 -54.27 -24.23 -5.46
N ILE A 11 -54.52 -23.97 -4.19
CA ILE A 11 -53.52 -23.47 -3.26
C ILE A 11 -52.50 -24.62 -2.93
N SER A 12 -52.95 -25.84 -2.71
CA SER A 12 -52.06 -26.96 -2.41
C SER A 12 -51.13 -27.33 -3.57
N LYS A 13 -51.61 -27.25 -4.82
CA LYS A 13 -50.78 -27.51 -6.00
C LYS A 13 -49.75 -26.41 -6.29
N ARG A 14 -50.02 -25.16 -5.93
CA ARG A 14 -49.06 -24.05 -6.08
C ARG A 14 -47.97 -24.09 -5.00
N PHE A 15 -48.27 -24.51 -3.78
CA PHE A 15 -47.26 -24.68 -2.72
C PHE A 15 -46.32 -25.87 -2.99
N LEU A 16 -46.81 -26.94 -3.60
CA LEU A 16 -45.98 -28.13 -3.91
C LEU A 16 -45.01 -27.85 -5.05
N LEU A 17 -45.38 -26.97 -6.02
CA LEU A 17 -44.52 -26.59 -7.13
C LEU A 17 -43.43 -25.55 -6.73
N LEU A 18 -43.70 -24.70 -5.73
CA LEU A 18 -42.70 -23.74 -5.23
C LEU A 18 -41.65 -24.39 -4.34
N SER A 19 -41.93 -25.49 -3.66
CA SER A 19 -40.96 -26.22 -2.85
C SER A 19 -39.96 -27.04 -3.66
N LEU A 20 -40.33 -27.45 -4.90
CA LEU A 20 -39.45 -28.20 -5.79
C LEU A 20 -38.42 -27.33 -6.55
N PHE A 21 -38.63 -26.02 -6.65
CA PHE A 21 -37.67 -25.10 -7.28
C PHE A 21 -36.70 -24.40 -6.30
N LEU A 22 -36.98 -24.44 -4.99
CA LEU A 22 -36.09 -23.81 -3.97
C LEU A 22 -34.99 -24.77 -3.47
N ILE A 23 -35.13 -26.07 -3.62
CA ILE A 23 -34.13 -27.03 -3.16
C ILE A 23 -32.85 -27.05 -4.01
N PRO A 24 -32.86 -26.90 -5.35
CA PRO A 24 -31.60 -26.85 -6.11
C PRO A 24 -30.85 -25.51 -5.98
N LEU A 25 -31.50 -24.41 -5.57
CA LEU A 25 -30.83 -23.11 -5.43
C LEU A 25 -30.02 -22.97 -4.14
N LEU A 26 -30.37 -23.73 -3.09
CA LEU A 26 -29.58 -23.78 -1.83
C LEU A 26 -28.33 -24.67 -1.93
N LEU A 27 -28.30 -25.59 -2.90
CA LEU A 27 -27.15 -26.51 -3.09
C LEU A 27 -26.00 -25.91 -3.91
N VAL A 28 -26.21 -24.75 -4.58
CA VAL A 28 -25.19 -24.09 -5.42
C VAL A 28 -24.34 -23.09 -4.64
N LEU A 29 -24.72 -22.73 -3.39
CA LEU A 29 -23.98 -21.76 -2.56
C LEU A 29 -23.08 -22.41 -1.50
N GLN A 30 -23.00 -23.72 -1.44
CA GLN A 30 -21.97 -24.40 -0.64
C GLN A 30 -20.72 -24.57 -1.49
N SER A 31 -19.82 -23.57 -1.42
CA SER A 31 -18.45 -23.76 -1.89
C SER A 31 -17.92 -25.07 -1.26
N SER A 32 -17.52 -26.03 -2.09
CA SER A 32 -16.99 -27.30 -1.62
C SER A 32 -15.86 -27.05 -0.63
N PRO A 33 -15.72 -27.86 0.45
CA PRO A 33 -14.64 -27.69 1.41
C PRO A 33 -13.25 -27.77 0.77
N ILE A 34 -13.15 -28.38 -0.41
CA ILE A 34 -11.94 -28.42 -1.24
C ILE A 34 -11.60 -27.03 -1.78
N GLN A 35 -12.58 -26.24 -2.24
CA GLN A 35 -12.36 -24.87 -2.76
C GLN A 35 -11.91 -23.93 -1.63
N ALA A 36 -12.44 -24.10 -0.42
CA ALA A 36 -12.02 -23.35 0.76
C ALA A 36 -10.62 -23.76 1.24
N GLN A 37 -10.23 -25.03 1.08
CA GLN A 37 -8.87 -25.53 1.39
C GLN A 37 -7.86 -25.09 0.34
N ILE A 38 -8.22 -25.02 -0.95
CA ILE A 38 -7.35 -24.51 -2.03
C ILE A 38 -7.12 -23.01 -1.85
N SER A 39 -8.14 -22.24 -1.46
CA SER A 39 -8.02 -20.81 -1.15
C SER A 39 -7.12 -20.54 0.07
N LYS A 40 -7.09 -21.42 1.06
CA LYS A 40 -6.18 -21.31 2.23
C LYS A 40 -4.73 -21.75 1.95
N LYS A 41 -4.49 -22.55 0.90
CA LYS A 41 -3.18 -23.18 0.69
C LYS A 41 -2.22 -22.36 -0.18
N ASN A 42 -2.66 -21.25 -0.82
CA ASN A 42 -1.85 -20.47 -1.75
C ASN A 42 -1.78 -18.96 -1.46
N THR A 43 -2.07 -18.51 -0.27
CA THR A 43 -1.69 -17.15 0.13
C THR A 43 -0.22 -17.14 0.53
N ILE A 44 0.68 -17.21 -0.45
CA ILE A 44 2.04 -16.71 -0.24
C ILE A 44 1.85 -15.25 0.15
N ASN A 45 2.10 -14.97 1.44
CA ASN A 45 1.98 -13.60 1.89
C ASN A 45 3.13 -12.79 1.30
N PRO A 46 2.84 -11.84 0.41
CA PRO A 46 3.87 -11.05 -0.24
C PRO A 46 4.72 -10.26 0.77
N TRP A 47 4.18 -9.90 1.93
CA TRP A 47 4.83 -9.08 2.96
C TRP A 47 6.05 -9.71 3.62
N LYS A 48 6.26 -11.02 3.47
CA LYS A 48 7.44 -11.73 3.98
C LYS A 48 8.76 -11.10 3.52
N TYR A 49 8.77 -10.54 2.31
CA TYR A 49 9.96 -9.98 1.68
C TYR A 49 9.95 -8.45 1.63
N ALA A 50 8.96 -7.79 2.23
CA ALA A 50 8.95 -6.34 2.30
C ALA A 50 10.07 -5.83 3.22
N SER A 51 10.72 -4.76 2.81
CA SER A 51 11.79 -4.12 3.58
C SER A 51 11.24 -2.94 4.39
N PHE A 52 11.72 -2.74 5.61
CA PHE A 52 11.47 -1.49 6.32
C PHE A 52 12.09 -0.32 5.53
N PRO A 53 11.35 0.79 5.28
CA PRO A 53 11.73 1.77 4.26
C PRO A 53 12.89 2.70 4.65
N VAL A 54 13.35 2.72 5.89
CA VAL A 54 14.46 3.58 6.34
C VAL A 54 15.41 2.86 7.28
N GLU A 55 16.71 3.08 7.11
CA GLU A 55 17.75 2.62 8.06
C GLU A 55 17.85 3.59 9.25
N ASN A 56 18.38 3.11 10.37
CA ASN A 56 18.58 3.89 11.60
C ASN A 56 17.30 4.56 12.12
N PHE A 57 16.15 3.89 11.92
CA PHE A 57 14.85 4.36 12.41
C PHE A 57 14.89 4.69 13.91
N GLN A 58 14.36 5.85 14.27
CA GLN A 58 14.31 6.32 15.67
C GLN A 58 12.89 6.30 16.23
N ALA A 59 11.93 6.90 15.49
CA ALA A 59 10.56 7.01 15.95
C ALA A 59 9.60 7.33 14.80
N TYR A 60 8.31 7.02 14.99
CA TYR A 60 7.23 7.60 14.20
C TYR A 60 6.91 8.98 14.78
N THR A 61 7.02 10.03 13.97
CA THR A 61 6.82 11.42 14.41
C THR A 61 5.48 12.00 14.00
N SER A 62 4.89 11.49 12.91
CA SER A 62 3.53 11.87 12.51
C SER A 62 2.85 10.75 11.71
N GLY A 63 1.63 10.40 12.13
CA GLY A 63 0.80 9.38 11.48
C GLY A 63 0.01 9.91 10.30
N PHE A 64 -0.58 8.97 9.56
CA PHE A 64 -1.55 9.23 8.49
C PHE A 64 -2.85 9.78 9.06
N GLY A 65 -3.47 10.76 8.37
CA GLY A 65 -4.76 11.32 8.76
C GLY A 65 -4.73 12.82 9.03
N TYR A 66 -5.83 13.35 9.58
CA TYR A 66 -5.94 14.78 9.91
C TYR A 66 -5.04 15.14 11.11
N ARG A 67 -4.24 16.20 10.93
CA ARG A 67 -3.38 16.77 11.97
C ARG A 67 -3.29 18.28 11.85
N ILE A 68 -2.76 18.94 12.87
CA ILE A 68 -2.29 20.32 12.74
C ILE A 68 -0.91 20.28 12.05
N SER A 69 -0.78 21.00 10.96
CA SER A 69 0.47 21.09 10.21
C SER A 69 1.57 21.74 11.04
N PRO A 70 2.74 21.13 11.19
CA PRO A 70 3.87 21.79 11.88
C PRO A 70 4.48 22.93 11.04
N ILE A 71 4.11 23.04 9.76
CA ILE A 71 4.60 24.08 8.85
C ILE A 71 3.68 25.31 8.85
N THR A 72 2.36 25.08 8.71
CA THR A 72 1.37 26.17 8.55
C THR A 72 0.56 26.46 9.79
N GLY A 73 0.54 25.56 10.77
CA GLY A 73 -0.33 25.65 11.95
C GLY A 73 -1.81 25.34 11.67
N GLU A 74 -2.16 25.00 10.43
CA GLU A 74 -3.53 24.70 10.01
C GLU A 74 -3.85 23.21 10.06
N ARG A 75 -5.14 22.89 10.15
CA ARG A 75 -5.61 21.50 10.04
C ARG A 75 -5.50 21.03 8.60
N GLN A 76 -4.68 20.00 8.37
CA GLN A 76 -4.53 19.38 7.07
C GLN A 76 -4.50 17.86 7.17
N PHE A 77 -4.75 17.18 6.05
CA PHE A 77 -4.62 15.73 5.95
C PHE A 77 -3.17 15.35 5.60
N HIS A 78 -2.59 14.44 6.37
CA HIS A 78 -1.26 13.89 6.16
C HIS A 78 -1.36 12.55 5.40
N TYR A 79 -0.88 12.52 4.16
CA TYR A 79 -1.00 11.38 3.25
C TYR A 79 0.11 10.35 3.39
N GLY A 80 0.79 10.32 4.53
CA GLY A 80 1.91 9.40 4.77
C GLY A 80 2.16 9.13 6.24
N LEU A 81 3.30 8.51 6.49
CA LEU A 81 3.86 8.24 7.80
C LEU A 81 5.24 8.88 7.86
N ASP A 82 5.46 9.75 8.84
CA ASP A 82 6.76 10.39 9.06
C ASP A 82 7.61 9.53 10.00
N MET A 83 8.78 9.14 9.53
CA MET A 83 9.75 8.28 10.23
C MET A 83 11.04 9.04 10.47
N ALA A 84 11.28 9.43 11.74
CA ALA A 84 12.53 10.08 12.14
C ALA A 84 13.70 9.10 11.97
N ALA A 85 14.76 9.61 11.36
CA ALA A 85 16.05 8.95 11.24
C ALA A 85 17.14 10.03 11.10
N PRO A 86 18.40 9.75 11.49
CA PRO A 86 19.48 10.70 11.32
C PRO A 86 19.60 11.17 9.84
N TYR A 87 19.99 12.44 9.67
CA TYR A 87 20.32 12.96 8.35
C TYR A 87 21.29 12.02 7.62
N ALA A 88 21.07 11.80 6.34
CA ALA A 88 21.83 10.88 5.50
C ALA A 88 21.69 9.37 5.81
N SER A 89 20.76 8.95 6.68
CA SER A 89 20.36 7.54 6.78
C SER A 89 19.82 7.04 5.45
N TYR A 90 20.17 5.81 5.06
CA TYR A 90 19.69 5.27 3.78
C TYR A 90 18.19 4.96 3.82
N VAL A 91 17.52 5.28 2.72
CA VAL A 91 16.14 4.93 2.39
C VAL A 91 16.17 3.71 1.47
N ARG A 92 15.30 2.73 1.77
CA ARG A 92 15.22 1.47 1.06
C ARG A 92 13.90 1.35 0.32
N ALA A 93 13.94 0.74 -0.87
CA ALA A 93 12.70 0.32 -1.54
C ALA A 93 11.96 -0.68 -0.65
N TRP A 94 10.73 -0.32 -0.27
CA TRP A 94 9.87 -1.17 0.55
C TRP A 94 9.51 -2.48 -0.15
N TRP A 95 9.17 -2.39 -1.45
CA TRP A 95 8.74 -3.49 -2.30
C TRP A 95 9.37 -3.39 -3.68
N PRO A 96 9.58 -4.51 -4.42
CA PRO A 96 10.11 -4.46 -5.78
C PRO A 96 9.18 -3.71 -6.71
N GLY A 97 9.72 -2.94 -7.64
CA GLY A 97 8.93 -2.20 -8.61
C GLY A 97 9.78 -1.36 -9.55
N ASN A 98 9.11 -0.48 -10.31
CA ASN A 98 9.76 0.44 -11.23
C ASN A 98 9.64 1.88 -10.73
N VAL A 99 10.70 2.65 -10.84
CA VAL A 99 10.69 4.08 -10.57
C VAL A 99 9.83 4.77 -11.63
N VAL A 100 8.70 5.35 -11.21
CA VAL A 100 7.75 5.99 -12.15
C VAL A 100 7.71 7.50 -12.06
N GLU A 101 8.30 8.07 -11.00
CA GLU A 101 8.39 9.52 -10.83
C GLU A 101 9.63 9.91 -10.01
N LEU A 102 10.31 10.95 -10.45
CA LEU A 102 11.39 11.65 -9.74
C LEU A 102 11.10 13.14 -9.82
N SER A 103 11.06 13.86 -8.70
CA SER A 103 10.97 15.33 -8.66
C SER A 103 11.72 15.92 -7.47
N ASP A 104 12.02 17.21 -7.49
CA ASP A 104 12.64 17.95 -6.38
C ASP A 104 12.12 19.38 -6.23
N ASP A 105 10.99 19.70 -6.86
CA ASP A 105 10.39 21.03 -6.98
C ASP A 105 9.03 21.18 -6.29
N THR A 106 8.62 20.21 -5.47
CA THR A 106 7.33 20.19 -4.77
C THR A 106 7.48 20.34 -3.26
N GLY A 107 6.37 20.44 -2.51
CA GLY A 107 6.38 20.39 -1.05
C GLY A 107 6.95 19.08 -0.48
N CYS A 108 6.96 18.01 -1.26
CA CYS A 108 7.63 16.75 -0.96
C CYS A 108 9.18 16.86 -1.04
N GLY A 109 9.67 17.93 -1.66
CA GLY A 109 11.10 18.12 -1.95
C GLY A 109 11.61 17.06 -2.93
N THR A 110 12.84 16.63 -2.74
CA THR A 110 13.40 15.52 -3.51
C THR A 110 12.64 14.24 -3.18
N MET A 111 12.02 13.63 -4.19
CA MET A 111 11.12 12.51 -4.02
C MET A 111 11.26 11.43 -5.09
N ILE A 112 10.91 10.22 -4.69
CA ILE A 112 10.83 9.02 -5.52
C ILE A 112 9.43 8.42 -5.39
N LYS A 113 8.82 8.05 -6.53
CA LYS A 113 7.65 7.18 -6.55
C LYS A 113 8.00 5.89 -7.28
N ILE A 114 7.72 4.77 -6.63
CA ILE A 114 7.90 3.43 -7.21
C ILE A 114 6.52 2.78 -7.38
N GLU A 115 6.31 2.12 -8.51
CA GLU A 115 5.10 1.38 -8.81
C GLU A 115 5.37 -0.13 -8.81
N SER A 116 4.50 -0.87 -8.13
CA SER A 116 4.58 -2.31 -7.90
C SER A 116 3.21 -2.94 -8.17
N GLY A 117 2.84 -3.07 -9.43
CA GLY A 117 1.48 -3.48 -9.83
C GLY A 117 0.43 -2.46 -9.38
N GLN A 118 -0.47 -2.86 -8.49
CA GLN A 118 -1.51 -1.97 -7.94
C GLN A 118 -1.00 -1.05 -6.81
N TRP A 119 0.23 -1.24 -6.35
CA TRP A 119 0.84 -0.47 -5.26
C TRP A 119 1.72 0.65 -5.80
N GLN A 120 1.66 1.82 -5.14
CA GLN A 120 2.63 2.88 -5.31
C GLN A 120 3.17 3.24 -3.92
N HIS A 121 4.48 3.38 -3.82
CA HIS A 121 5.15 3.84 -2.62
C HIS A 121 5.99 5.08 -2.92
N ILE A 122 5.82 6.09 -2.07
CA ILE A 122 6.28 7.47 -2.26
C ILE A 122 7.23 7.80 -1.12
N TYR A 123 8.39 8.34 -1.45
CA TYR A 123 9.47 8.68 -0.53
C TYR A 123 9.83 10.14 -0.71
N CYS A 124 9.69 10.97 0.34
CA CYS A 124 9.90 12.42 0.28
C CYS A 124 10.98 12.88 1.25
N HIS A 125 11.34 14.17 1.11
CA HIS A 125 12.32 14.90 1.91
C HIS A 125 13.74 14.33 1.80
N LEU A 126 14.06 13.77 0.63
CA LEU A 126 15.32 13.04 0.38
C LEU A 126 16.49 14.00 0.12
N ILE A 127 17.71 13.47 0.24
CA ILE A 127 18.92 14.10 -0.28
C ILE A 127 19.02 13.79 -1.77
N GLY A 128 19.61 14.75 -2.52
CA GLY A 128 19.89 14.63 -3.94
C GLY A 128 19.15 15.66 -4.78
N LYS A 129 19.45 15.64 -6.07
CA LYS A 129 18.85 16.49 -7.09
C LYS A 129 18.36 15.66 -8.25
N VAL A 130 17.24 16.09 -8.84
CA VAL A 130 16.75 15.48 -10.06
C VAL A 130 17.36 16.21 -11.25
N GLN A 131 17.95 15.45 -12.17
CA GLN A 131 18.65 15.96 -13.34
C GLN A 131 18.21 15.21 -14.60
N ASP A 132 17.97 15.97 -15.66
CA ASP A 132 17.76 15.45 -17.00
C ASP A 132 19.10 15.37 -17.71
N LEU A 133 19.60 14.14 -17.93
CA LEU A 133 20.82 13.84 -18.68
C LEU A 133 20.47 13.34 -20.08
N PRO A 134 21.42 13.30 -21.04
CA PRO A 134 21.13 12.85 -22.41
C PRO A 134 20.51 11.45 -22.51
N ASN A 135 20.74 10.58 -21.51
CA ASN A 135 20.28 9.20 -21.46
C ASN A 135 19.10 8.98 -20.48
N GLY A 136 18.50 10.04 -19.94
CA GLY A 136 17.30 9.94 -19.08
C GLY A 136 17.29 10.89 -17.90
N ARG A 137 16.23 10.77 -17.10
CA ARG A 137 16.01 11.54 -15.86
C ARG A 137 16.50 10.74 -14.66
N TYR A 138 17.28 11.36 -13.79
CA TYR A 138 17.93 10.72 -12.65
C TYR A 138 17.75 11.52 -11.38
N LEU A 139 17.62 10.82 -10.25
CA LEU A 139 17.90 11.37 -8.94
C LEU A 139 19.37 11.04 -8.61
N ILE A 140 20.15 12.08 -8.29
CA ILE A 140 21.60 11.97 -8.03
C ILE A 140 21.91 12.48 -6.63
N ASP A 141 22.59 11.66 -5.84
CA ASP A 141 23.21 12.00 -4.56
C ASP A 141 24.64 11.46 -4.55
N ASP A 142 25.58 12.27 -5.00
CA ASP A 142 26.98 11.90 -5.17
C ASP A 142 27.63 11.42 -3.87
N GLN A 143 27.35 12.09 -2.74
CA GLN A 143 27.91 11.73 -1.44
C GLN A 143 27.40 10.38 -0.93
N GLY A 144 26.17 9.99 -1.30
CA GLY A 144 25.56 8.72 -0.97
C GLY A 144 25.86 7.61 -1.97
N GLY A 145 26.50 7.94 -3.10
CA GLY A 145 26.71 7.00 -4.20
C GLY A 145 25.39 6.55 -4.85
N ILE A 146 24.36 7.41 -4.83
CA ILE A 146 23.04 7.10 -5.41
C ILE A 146 22.93 7.77 -6.78
N MET A 147 22.62 6.96 -7.78
CA MET A 147 22.18 7.40 -9.11
C MET A 147 21.02 6.51 -9.52
N LEU A 148 19.78 7.01 -9.36
CA LEU A 148 18.54 6.28 -9.60
C LEU A 148 17.84 6.84 -10.83
N ALA A 149 17.64 6.00 -11.85
CA ALA A 149 17.01 6.42 -13.11
C ALA A 149 15.47 6.31 -13.05
N LEU A 150 14.78 7.22 -13.71
CA LEU A 150 13.37 7.04 -14.06
C LEU A 150 13.23 5.79 -14.94
N GLY A 151 12.25 4.93 -14.63
CA GLY A 151 12.02 3.65 -15.30
C GLY A 151 12.88 2.51 -14.74
N GLN A 152 13.84 2.77 -13.85
CA GLN A 152 14.70 1.73 -13.28
C GLN A 152 13.87 0.75 -12.42
N SER A 153 14.09 -0.55 -12.61
CA SER A 153 13.58 -1.59 -11.73
C SER A 153 14.42 -1.69 -10.47
N VAL A 154 13.78 -1.78 -9.31
CA VAL A 154 14.43 -1.95 -8.01
C VAL A 154 13.88 -3.16 -7.27
N SER A 155 14.74 -3.85 -6.52
CA SER A 155 14.36 -4.93 -5.61
C SER A 155 14.03 -4.37 -4.22
N TYR A 156 13.30 -5.14 -3.41
CA TYR A 156 13.11 -4.80 -1.99
C TYR A 156 14.47 -4.65 -1.28
N GLY A 157 14.54 -3.73 -0.34
CA GLY A 157 15.76 -3.48 0.45
C GLY A 157 16.87 -2.73 -0.30
N THR A 158 16.72 -2.49 -1.62
CA THR A 158 17.67 -1.65 -2.38
C THR A 158 17.73 -0.25 -1.78
N ARG A 159 18.93 0.26 -1.49
CA ARG A 159 19.14 1.66 -1.11
C ARG A 159 18.88 2.56 -2.31
N ILE A 160 17.82 3.35 -2.22
CA ILE A 160 17.33 4.18 -3.33
C ILE A 160 17.60 5.68 -3.13
N ALA A 161 17.83 6.11 -1.88
CA ALA A 161 18.11 7.49 -1.51
C ALA A 161 18.66 7.56 -0.08
N ARG A 162 18.81 8.81 0.42
CA ARG A 162 19.11 9.10 1.83
C ARG A 162 18.11 10.11 2.40
N VAL A 163 17.85 10.01 3.71
CA VAL A 163 17.02 10.96 4.49
C VAL A 163 17.65 12.34 4.44
N GLY A 164 16.86 13.33 4.04
CA GLY A 164 17.23 14.74 3.99
C GLY A 164 16.23 15.63 4.76
N ILE A 165 16.14 16.87 4.30
CA ILE A 165 15.24 17.93 4.80
C ILE A 165 14.69 18.77 3.64
N SER A 166 14.66 18.23 2.42
CA SER A 166 14.17 18.96 1.24
C SER A 166 12.66 19.19 1.29
N GLY A 167 12.18 20.23 0.60
CA GLY A 167 10.76 20.59 0.59
C GLY A 167 10.24 21.09 1.93
N ASN A 168 8.97 20.81 2.23
CA ASN A 168 8.29 21.23 3.46
C ASN A 168 8.58 20.29 4.63
N SER A 169 9.78 20.39 5.20
CA SER A 169 10.26 19.54 6.29
C SER A 169 10.71 20.40 7.49
N THR A 170 10.44 19.94 8.71
CA THR A 170 10.88 20.57 9.96
C THR A 170 12.16 19.96 10.54
N GLY A 171 12.67 18.88 9.95
CA GLY A 171 13.88 18.20 10.39
C GLY A 171 14.08 16.87 9.67
N PRO A 172 15.20 16.16 9.90
CA PRO A 172 15.51 14.93 9.20
C PRO A 172 14.48 13.82 9.48
N HIS A 173 13.77 13.40 8.45
CA HIS A 173 12.84 12.26 8.48
C HIS A 173 12.56 11.77 7.06
N LEU A 174 12.09 10.54 6.95
CA LEU A 174 11.44 10.04 5.76
C LEU A 174 9.93 10.25 5.88
N HIS A 175 9.31 11.00 4.98
CA HIS A 175 7.87 10.93 4.75
C HIS A 175 7.61 9.80 3.76
N TRP A 176 6.85 8.78 4.19
CA TRP A 176 6.55 7.61 3.38
C TRP A 176 5.05 7.48 3.12
N GLY A 177 4.65 7.61 1.86
CA GLY A 177 3.27 7.44 1.40
C GLY A 177 3.06 6.10 0.71
N VAL A 178 1.88 5.52 0.86
CA VAL A 178 1.49 4.27 0.18
C VAL A 178 0.12 4.44 -0.46
N LYS A 179 0.00 3.98 -1.72
CA LYS A 179 -1.28 3.88 -2.42
C LYS A 179 -1.53 2.45 -2.87
N PHE A 180 -2.79 2.08 -2.90
CA PHE A 180 -3.28 0.85 -3.53
C PHE A 180 -4.46 1.19 -4.44
N ASN A 181 -4.42 0.76 -5.70
CA ASN A 181 -5.41 1.14 -6.72
C ASN A 181 -5.64 2.67 -6.83
N GLY A 182 -4.59 3.47 -6.67
CA GLY A 182 -4.67 4.93 -6.72
C GLY A 182 -5.09 5.63 -5.43
N GLU A 183 -5.63 4.92 -4.45
CA GLU A 183 -6.09 5.47 -3.17
C GLU A 183 -5.01 5.39 -2.09
N TYR A 184 -4.84 6.46 -1.31
CA TYR A 184 -3.92 6.47 -0.18
C TYR A 184 -4.38 5.54 0.93
N LEU A 185 -3.46 4.74 1.46
CA LEU A 185 -3.64 3.91 2.65
C LEU A 185 -2.77 4.42 3.79
N ASP A 186 -3.19 4.12 5.03
CA ASP A 186 -2.36 4.35 6.22
C ASP A 186 -1.11 3.44 6.18
N PRO A 187 0.11 4.01 5.99
CA PRO A 187 1.32 3.22 5.94
C PRO A 187 1.64 2.51 7.27
N GLY A 188 1.14 3.02 8.39
CA GLY A 188 1.29 2.38 9.70
C GLY A 188 0.57 1.03 9.77
N LEU A 189 -0.60 0.90 9.09
CA LEU A 189 -1.28 -0.39 8.95
C LEU A 189 -0.46 -1.35 8.08
N VAL A 190 0.12 -0.85 6.99
CA VAL A 190 0.95 -1.64 6.07
C VAL A 190 2.16 -2.22 6.81
N ILE A 191 2.89 -1.40 7.55
CA ILE A 191 4.05 -1.85 8.37
C ILE A 191 3.62 -2.87 9.42
N ARG A 192 2.49 -2.64 10.10
CA ARG A 192 1.97 -3.58 11.11
C ARG A 192 1.67 -4.96 10.50
N GLU A 193 1.01 -5.00 9.35
CA GLU A 193 0.74 -6.24 8.64
C GLU A 193 2.05 -6.93 8.21
N MET A 194 3.00 -6.18 7.65
CA MET A 194 4.32 -6.69 7.30
C MET A 194 4.99 -7.41 8.47
N TYR A 195 5.06 -6.77 9.64
CA TYR A 195 5.67 -7.36 10.85
C TYR A 195 4.96 -8.59 11.38
N LYS A 196 3.63 -8.62 11.39
CA LYS A 196 2.88 -9.82 11.81
C LYS A 196 3.34 -11.08 11.06
N TYR A 197 3.63 -10.94 9.79
CA TYR A 197 4.02 -12.06 8.95
C TYR A 197 5.51 -12.39 9.00
N GLN A 198 6.35 -11.41 9.27
CA GLN A 198 7.78 -11.63 9.45
C GLN A 198 8.10 -12.30 10.79
N VAL A 199 7.39 -11.94 11.86
CA VAL A 199 7.56 -12.51 13.21
C VAL A 199 6.91 -13.88 13.34
N ALA A 200 5.82 -14.18 12.66
CA ALA A 200 5.14 -15.46 12.73
C ALA A 200 5.93 -16.64 12.11
N GLN A 201 7.11 -16.39 11.54
CA GLN A 201 7.95 -17.40 10.87
C GLN A 201 9.30 -17.66 11.57
N ASN A 202 9.57 -16.97 12.67
CA ASN A 202 10.69 -17.21 13.58
C ASN A 202 10.21 -17.93 14.85
#